data_8746a599519873a3a943577d23aeb91c
#
_entry.id   8746a599519873a3a943577d23aeb91c
#
_cell.length_a   1.000
_cell.length_b   1.000
_cell.length_c   1.000
_cell.angle_alpha   90.00
_cell.angle_beta   90.00
_cell.angle_gamma   90.00
#
_symmetry.space_group_name_H-M   'P 1'
#
loop_
_entity.id
_entity.type
_entity.pdbx_description
1 polymer ?
#
loop_
_entity_poly.entity_id
_entity_poly.type
_entity_poly.pdbx_seq_one_letter_code
_entity_poly.pdbx_strand_id
1 'polypeptide(L)'
;MEKTFDYVIVGAGSSGCVMANRLSENGKNSVLILEAGGKDKNMFIHMPSGYSQIVPTKNDFNYGFETEPEETTNNRPLYWPRGRGWGGSSSINAMIYIRGHAYDYDLWRQQGNEGWSYDDVLPYFKKAENFHGDGDEEFHGYSGPLHVKKSDREDDLLLDKFIEAGDQAGFPLTRDFNGKEQEGFSRYEHTINDTCLLYTSPSPRDSR
;
A
#
# COMPACT_ATOMS: atom_id res chain seq x y z
N MET A 1 2.57 -5.32 38.49
CA MET A 1 1.33 -4.58 38.15
C MET A 1 0.90 -5.06 36.77
N GLU A 2 -0.29 -5.57 36.66
CA GLU A 2 -0.91 -5.95 35.39
C GLU A 2 -1.22 -4.67 34.62
N LYS A 3 -0.75 -4.59 33.33
CA LYS A 3 -1.03 -3.44 32.48
C LYS A 3 -2.30 -3.71 31.70
N THR A 4 -3.29 -2.88 31.83
CA THR A 4 -4.56 -2.94 31.10
C THR A 4 -4.56 -1.91 29.98
N PHE A 5 -5.07 -2.27 28.80
CA PHE A 5 -5.21 -1.39 27.64
C PHE A 5 -6.65 -1.44 27.14
N ASP A 6 -7.15 -0.33 26.61
CA ASP A 6 -8.49 -0.28 26.00
C ASP A 6 -8.53 -1.09 24.70
N TYR A 7 -7.45 -1.07 23.94
CA TYR A 7 -7.30 -1.81 22.67
C TYR A 7 -5.97 -2.52 22.61
N VAL A 8 -6.00 -3.76 22.11
CA VAL A 8 -4.79 -4.53 21.78
C VAL A 8 -4.84 -4.89 20.29
N ILE A 9 -3.85 -4.44 19.53
CA ILE A 9 -3.72 -4.66 18.10
C ILE A 9 -2.58 -5.67 17.89
N VAL A 10 -2.88 -6.74 17.17
CA VAL A 10 -1.88 -7.77 16.83
C VAL A 10 -1.39 -7.53 15.41
N GLY A 11 -0.11 -7.18 15.30
CA GLY A 11 0.58 -6.84 14.06
C GLY A 11 0.64 -5.32 13.81
N ALA A 12 1.87 -4.82 13.61
CA ALA A 12 2.15 -3.44 13.20
C ALA A 12 2.29 -3.30 11.68
N GLY A 13 1.47 -4.02 10.92
CA GLY A 13 1.34 -3.84 9.47
C GLY A 13 0.51 -2.60 9.13
N SER A 14 0.23 -2.38 7.83
CA SER A 14 -0.49 -1.19 7.33
C SER A 14 -1.79 -0.92 8.10
N SER A 15 -2.65 -1.93 8.24
CA SER A 15 -3.94 -1.80 8.93
C SER A 15 -3.78 -1.56 10.43
N GLY A 16 -2.86 -2.31 11.07
CA GLY A 16 -2.62 -2.15 12.51
C GLY A 16 -2.08 -0.78 12.89
N CYS A 17 -1.18 -0.23 12.07
CA CYS A 17 -0.67 1.13 12.25
C CYS A 17 -1.77 2.19 12.11
N VAL A 18 -2.64 2.07 11.09
CA VAL A 18 -3.78 2.98 10.90
C VAL A 18 -4.75 2.90 12.07
N MET A 19 -5.12 1.70 12.51
CA MET A 19 -6.01 1.50 13.65
C MET A 19 -5.42 2.10 14.93
N ALA A 20 -4.14 1.84 15.20
CA ALA A 20 -3.47 2.39 16.38
C ALA A 20 -3.46 3.92 16.37
N ASN A 21 -3.14 4.52 15.24
CA ASN A 21 -3.15 5.97 15.07
C ASN A 21 -4.55 6.55 15.34
N ARG A 22 -5.59 6.01 14.69
CA ARG A 22 -6.95 6.54 14.82
C ARG A 22 -7.58 6.31 16.17
N LEU A 23 -7.34 5.15 16.79
CA LEU A 23 -7.88 4.85 18.12
C LEU A 23 -7.24 5.69 19.24
N SER A 24 -5.97 6.09 19.06
CA SER A 24 -5.24 6.91 20.04
C SER A 24 -5.26 8.41 19.76
N GLU A 25 -5.76 8.85 18.59
CA GLU A 25 -5.69 10.24 18.10
C GLU A 25 -6.24 11.28 19.08
N ASN A 26 -7.31 10.96 19.78
CA ASN A 26 -7.94 11.87 20.74
C ASN A 26 -7.37 11.78 22.16
N GLY A 27 -6.39 10.93 22.40
CA GLY A 27 -5.74 10.70 23.70
C GLY A 27 -6.63 10.06 24.78
N LYS A 28 -7.84 9.60 24.44
CA LYS A 28 -8.78 9.00 25.40
C LYS A 28 -8.58 7.49 25.59
N ASN A 29 -8.02 6.82 24.59
CA ASN A 29 -7.82 5.38 24.61
C ASN A 29 -6.34 5.03 24.75
N SER A 30 -6.06 4.04 25.57
CA SER A 30 -4.76 3.38 25.62
C SER A 30 -4.71 2.24 24.61
N VAL A 31 -3.71 2.25 23.70
CA VAL A 31 -3.58 1.28 22.63
C VAL A 31 -2.23 0.56 22.74
N LEU A 32 -2.27 -0.76 22.73
CA LEU A 32 -1.08 -1.62 22.66
C LEU A 32 -1.00 -2.25 21.27
N ILE A 33 0.17 -2.16 20.62
CA ILE A 33 0.48 -2.92 19.41
C ILE A 33 1.49 -4.01 19.76
N LEU A 34 1.19 -5.24 19.35
CA LEU A 34 2.07 -6.39 19.44
C LEU A 34 2.59 -6.74 18.05
N GLU A 35 3.90 -6.62 17.83
CA GLU A 35 4.55 -6.90 16.56
C GLU A 35 5.62 -7.99 16.74
N ALA A 36 5.61 -8.98 15.83
CA ALA A 36 6.54 -10.10 15.88
C ALA A 36 7.94 -9.74 15.37
N GLY A 37 8.04 -8.76 14.48
CA GLY A 37 9.31 -8.32 13.93
C GLY A 37 9.91 -7.12 14.65
N GLY A 38 11.09 -6.73 14.21
CA GLY A 38 11.82 -5.59 14.76
C GLY A 38 11.45 -4.25 14.11
N LYS A 39 12.21 -3.23 14.53
CA LYS A 39 12.15 -1.90 13.92
C LYS A 39 12.74 -1.93 12.51
N ASP A 40 12.24 -1.10 11.66
CA ASP A 40 12.61 -0.90 10.25
C ASP A 40 13.97 -0.21 10.04
N LYS A 41 15.01 -0.63 10.76
CA LYS A 41 16.33 0.01 10.72
C LYS A 41 17.23 -0.43 9.57
N ASN A 42 16.82 -1.42 8.78
CA ASN A 42 17.62 -1.92 7.68
C ASN A 42 17.59 -0.92 6.51
N MET A 43 18.77 -0.60 5.98
CA MET A 43 18.88 0.33 4.85
C MET A 43 18.07 -0.10 3.61
N PHE A 44 17.94 -1.40 3.35
CA PHE A 44 17.17 -1.92 2.23
C PHE A 44 15.66 -1.70 2.37
N ILE A 45 15.15 -1.49 3.59
CA ILE A 45 13.77 -1.05 3.82
C ILE A 45 13.60 0.41 3.36
N HIS A 46 14.65 1.21 3.45
CA HIS A 46 14.62 2.64 3.13
C HIS A 46 15.09 2.98 1.71
N MET A 47 15.43 2.00 0.90
CA MET A 47 15.84 2.17 -0.50
C MET A 47 14.77 1.64 -1.44
N PRO A 48 14.34 2.40 -2.49
CA PRO A 48 13.36 1.92 -3.47
C PRO A 48 13.67 0.56 -4.07
N SER A 49 14.91 0.34 -4.48
CA SER A 49 15.36 -0.93 -5.02
C SER A 49 15.65 -2.02 -3.96
N GLY A 50 15.64 -1.65 -2.69
CA GLY A 50 16.04 -2.53 -1.59
C GLY A 50 15.10 -3.71 -1.36
N TYR A 51 13.83 -3.60 -1.78
CA TYR A 51 12.89 -4.72 -1.71
C TYR A 51 13.41 -5.95 -2.46
N SER A 52 14.17 -5.77 -3.53
CA SER A 52 14.79 -6.87 -4.29
C SER A 52 15.80 -7.70 -3.49
N GLN A 53 16.30 -7.16 -2.38
CA GLN A 53 17.20 -7.87 -1.45
C GLN A 53 16.46 -8.54 -0.30
N ILE A 54 15.26 -8.05 0.04
CA ILE A 54 14.49 -8.54 1.19
C ILE A 54 13.46 -9.59 0.78
N VAL A 55 12.73 -9.33 -0.31
CA VAL A 55 11.57 -10.13 -0.70
C VAL A 55 11.92 -11.54 -1.20
N PRO A 56 13.03 -11.79 -1.92
CA PRO A 56 13.27 -13.11 -2.54
C PRO A 56 13.47 -14.26 -1.56
N THR A 57 13.84 -13.98 -0.31
CA THR A 57 14.16 -15.04 0.65
C THR A 57 13.58 -14.75 2.03
N LYS A 58 13.36 -15.80 2.83
CA LYS A 58 13.04 -15.68 4.24
C LYS A 58 14.20 -15.01 4.99
N ASN A 59 13.89 -13.99 5.79
CA ASN A 59 14.85 -13.25 6.61
C ASN A 59 14.14 -12.57 7.79
N ASP A 60 14.84 -11.74 8.57
CA ASP A 60 14.28 -11.07 9.74
C ASP A 60 13.13 -10.11 9.41
N PHE A 61 13.03 -9.63 8.17
CA PHE A 61 11.99 -8.69 7.69
C PHE A 61 10.92 -9.35 6.83
N ASN A 62 11.09 -10.63 6.49
CA ASN A 62 10.19 -11.36 5.61
C ASN A 62 9.95 -12.78 6.16
N TYR A 63 8.68 -13.11 6.42
CA TYR A 63 8.30 -14.46 6.87
C TYR A 63 8.65 -15.54 5.85
N GLY A 64 8.63 -15.21 4.55
CA GLY A 64 8.93 -16.16 3.48
C GLY A 64 8.05 -17.41 3.58
N PHE A 65 6.74 -17.21 3.66
CA PHE A 65 5.79 -18.33 3.66
C PHE A 65 5.77 -19.03 2.32
N GLU A 66 5.30 -20.26 2.33
CA GLU A 66 4.96 -21.04 1.15
C GLU A 66 3.50 -21.52 1.28
N THR A 67 2.82 -21.61 0.14
CA THR A 67 1.46 -22.20 0.13
C THR A 67 1.55 -23.72 0.27
N GLU A 68 0.44 -24.33 0.70
CA GLU A 68 0.27 -25.75 0.52
C GLU A 68 0.25 -26.09 -0.99
N PRO A 69 0.73 -27.30 -1.37
CA PRO A 69 0.64 -27.74 -2.75
C PRO A 69 -0.81 -27.87 -3.22
N GLU A 70 -1.12 -27.29 -4.39
CA GLU A 70 -2.45 -27.37 -5.00
C GLU A 70 -2.37 -28.02 -6.38
N GLU A 71 -3.38 -28.83 -6.73
CA GLU A 71 -3.44 -29.52 -8.02
C GLU A 71 -3.44 -28.54 -9.19
N THR A 72 -4.15 -27.38 -9.05
CA THR A 72 -4.22 -26.33 -10.07
C THR A 72 -2.88 -25.66 -10.37
N THR A 73 -1.90 -25.82 -9.48
CA THR A 73 -0.51 -25.31 -9.65
C THR A 73 0.50 -26.42 -9.92
N ASN A 74 0.06 -27.58 -10.43
CA ASN A 74 0.88 -28.77 -10.61
C ASN A 74 1.54 -29.26 -9.30
N ASN A 75 0.83 -29.18 -8.19
CA ASN A 75 1.29 -29.51 -6.84
C ASN A 75 2.58 -28.76 -6.42
N ARG A 76 2.79 -27.56 -6.95
CA ARG A 76 3.93 -26.72 -6.56
C ARG A 76 3.56 -25.86 -5.36
N PRO A 77 4.34 -25.84 -4.27
CA PRO A 77 4.26 -24.78 -3.28
C PRO A 77 4.69 -23.45 -3.94
N LEU A 78 3.92 -22.41 -3.69
CA LEU A 78 4.23 -21.08 -4.19
C LEU A 78 4.83 -20.24 -3.06
N TYR A 79 5.94 -19.58 -3.35
CA TYR A 79 6.57 -18.66 -2.42
C TYR A 79 5.68 -17.45 -2.17
N TRP A 80 5.43 -17.12 -0.88
CA TRP A 80 4.48 -16.11 -0.47
C TRP A 80 5.09 -15.13 0.55
N PRO A 81 5.85 -14.13 0.10
CA PRO A 81 6.49 -13.18 1.00
C PRO A 81 5.47 -12.35 1.79
N ARG A 82 5.75 -12.12 3.05
CA ARG A 82 5.01 -11.20 3.92
C ARG A 82 5.97 -10.49 4.85
N GLY A 83 5.82 -9.17 4.96
CA GLY A 83 6.67 -8.35 5.80
C GLY A 83 6.51 -8.68 7.27
N ARG A 84 7.64 -8.70 7.98
CA ARG A 84 7.76 -8.93 9.41
C ARG A 84 8.47 -7.75 10.05
N GLY A 85 7.76 -6.97 10.85
CA GLY A 85 8.29 -5.75 11.46
C GLY A 85 7.35 -4.57 11.34
N TRP A 86 7.81 -3.42 11.76
CA TRP A 86 7.05 -2.18 11.69
C TRP A 86 6.73 -1.82 10.24
N GLY A 87 5.44 -1.59 9.96
CA GLY A 87 4.92 -1.41 8.63
C GLY A 87 4.50 -2.71 7.91
N GLY A 88 4.97 -3.87 8.39
CA GLY A 88 4.64 -5.16 7.77
C GLY A 88 5.01 -5.23 6.30
N SER A 89 4.09 -5.72 5.46
CA SER A 89 4.33 -5.84 4.01
C SER A 89 4.46 -4.50 3.30
N SER A 90 3.92 -3.39 3.86
CA SER A 90 4.14 -2.07 3.28
C SER A 90 5.59 -1.58 3.42
N SER A 91 6.39 -2.16 4.31
CA SER A 91 7.81 -1.85 4.45
C SER A 91 8.71 -2.63 3.48
N ILE A 92 8.19 -3.61 2.75
CA ILE A 92 8.96 -4.45 1.82
C ILE A 92 8.32 -4.63 0.45
N ASN A 93 7.22 -3.95 0.15
CA ASN A 93 6.52 -4.05 -1.12
C ASN A 93 7.26 -3.30 -2.26
N ALA A 94 6.76 -3.39 -3.48
CA ALA A 94 7.31 -2.69 -4.65
C ALA A 94 6.74 -1.26 -4.81
N MET A 95 6.06 -0.72 -3.81
CA MET A 95 5.59 0.68 -3.71
C MET A 95 4.56 1.11 -4.76
N ILE A 96 4.07 0.23 -5.59
CA ILE A 96 3.02 0.57 -6.56
C ILE A 96 1.76 0.97 -5.80
N TYR A 97 1.21 2.14 -6.15
CA TYR A 97 -0.04 2.64 -5.59
C TYR A 97 -1.15 2.55 -6.63
N ILE A 98 -2.10 1.68 -6.36
CA ILE A 98 -3.31 1.53 -7.16
C ILE A 98 -4.46 1.11 -6.23
N ARG A 99 -5.60 1.76 -6.36
CA ARG A 99 -6.82 1.44 -5.61
C ARG A 99 -7.58 0.32 -6.30
N GLY A 100 -8.46 -0.35 -5.58
CA GLY A 100 -9.46 -1.23 -6.19
C GLY A 100 -10.34 -0.44 -7.18
N HIS A 101 -10.86 -1.14 -8.18
CA HIS A 101 -11.77 -0.55 -9.14
C HIS A 101 -13.09 -0.14 -8.46
N ALA A 102 -13.75 0.91 -8.94
CA ALA A 102 -15.02 1.37 -8.38
C ALA A 102 -16.05 0.24 -8.27
N TYR A 103 -16.10 -0.64 -9.27
CA TYR A 103 -17.01 -1.79 -9.28
C TYR A 103 -16.74 -2.82 -8.17
N ASP A 104 -15.51 -2.94 -7.67
CA ASP A 104 -15.21 -3.86 -6.58
C ASP A 104 -15.94 -3.43 -5.30
N TYR A 105 -15.92 -2.13 -5.00
CA TYR A 105 -16.59 -1.56 -3.83
C TYR A 105 -18.11 -1.55 -4.00
N ASP A 106 -18.61 -1.21 -5.19
CA ASP A 106 -20.02 -1.22 -5.49
C ASP A 106 -20.59 -2.64 -5.43
N LEU A 107 -19.81 -3.65 -5.84
CA LEU A 107 -20.16 -5.06 -5.66
C LEU A 107 -20.24 -5.43 -4.18
N TRP A 108 -19.30 -4.97 -3.35
CA TRP A 108 -19.38 -5.21 -1.90
C TRP A 108 -20.65 -4.62 -1.31
N ARG A 109 -21.01 -3.40 -1.70
CA ARG A 109 -22.28 -2.79 -1.28
C ARG A 109 -23.48 -3.62 -1.72
N GLN A 110 -23.51 -4.08 -2.97
CA GLN A 110 -24.60 -4.93 -3.49
C GLN A 110 -24.73 -6.27 -2.75
N GLN A 111 -23.62 -6.79 -2.21
CA GLN A 111 -23.60 -7.99 -1.36
C GLN A 111 -24.09 -7.74 0.08
N GLY A 112 -24.58 -6.55 0.38
CA GLY A 112 -25.15 -6.19 1.68
C GLY A 112 -24.22 -5.41 2.61
N ASN A 113 -23.03 -5.00 2.14
CA ASN A 113 -22.12 -4.21 2.94
C ASN A 113 -22.43 -2.71 2.74
N GLU A 114 -23.43 -2.22 3.46
CA GLU A 114 -23.79 -0.79 3.43
C GLU A 114 -22.62 0.08 3.89
N GLY A 115 -22.41 1.23 3.21
CA GLY A 115 -21.28 2.13 3.49
C GLY A 115 -19.96 1.70 2.83
N TRP A 116 -19.98 0.75 1.89
CA TRP A 116 -18.82 0.26 1.15
C TRP A 116 -18.90 0.49 -0.36
N SER A 117 -19.80 1.35 -0.85
CA SER A 117 -19.73 1.78 -2.26
C SER A 117 -18.47 2.58 -2.54
N TYR A 118 -18.10 2.74 -3.80
CA TYR A 118 -16.95 3.55 -4.15
C TYR A 118 -17.06 4.98 -3.61
N ASP A 119 -18.23 5.59 -3.71
CA ASP A 119 -18.49 6.93 -3.18
C ASP A 119 -18.34 7.00 -1.65
N ASP A 120 -18.69 5.91 -0.94
CA ASP A 120 -18.53 5.84 0.51
C ASP A 120 -17.05 5.73 0.93
N VAL A 121 -16.22 5.00 0.16
CA VAL A 121 -14.82 4.75 0.51
C VAL A 121 -13.84 5.78 -0.06
N LEU A 122 -14.17 6.47 -1.15
CA LEU A 122 -13.32 7.49 -1.78
C LEU A 122 -12.85 8.59 -0.81
N PRO A 123 -13.69 9.14 0.10
CA PRO A 123 -13.24 10.11 1.08
C PRO A 123 -12.12 9.61 2.00
N TYR A 124 -12.10 8.30 2.30
CA TYR A 124 -11.05 7.69 3.12
C TYR A 124 -9.74 7.49 2.34
N PHE A 125 -9.80 7.18 1.05
CA PHE A 125 -8.62 7.18 0.19
C PHE A 125 -8.01 8.58 0.12
N LYS A 126 -8.82 9.60 -0.13
CA LYS A 126 -8.38 11.00 -0.15
C LYS A 126 -7.81 11.45 1.20
N LYS A 127 -8.43 11.05 2.30
CA LYS A 127 -7.94 11.36 3.66
C LYS A 127 -6.58 10.74 3.95
N ALA A 128 -6.30 9.56 3.39
CA ALA A 128 -5.03 8.87 3.58
C ALA A 128 -3.90 9.43 2.71
N GLU A 129 -4.22 9.97 1.55
CA GLU A 129 -3.30 10.32 0.47
C GLU A 129 -2.76 11.76 0.58
N ASN A 130 -1.47 11.91 0.28
CA ASN A 130 -0.82 13.18 -0.04
C ASN A 130 -0.21 13.03 -1.43
N PHE A 131 -1.00 13.36 -2.45
CA PHE A 131 -0.64 13.18 -3.85
C PHE A 131 0.28 14.30 -4.34
N HIS A 132 1.36 13.93 -5.00
CA HIS A 132 2.34 14.84 -5.61
C HIS A 132 2.33 14.62 -7.14
N GLY A 133 1.50 15.35 -7.83
CA GLY A 133 1.36 15.28 -9.29
C GLY A 133 0.11 16.00 -9.77
N ASP A 134 -0.08 16.00 -11.07
CA ASP A 134 -1.28 16.54 -11.71
C ASP A 134 -2.39 15.47 -11.68
N GLY A 135 -3.19 15.47 -10.64
CA GLY A 135 -4.35 14.60 -10.46
C GLY A 135 -5.64 15.40 -10.36
N ASP A 136 -6.75 14.73 -10.61
CA ASP A 136 -8.08 15.32 -10.43
C ASP A 136 -8.42 15.38 -8.94
N GLU A 137 -8.69 16.59 -8.44
CA GLU A 137 -9.07 16.82 -7.04
C GLU A 137 -10.35 16.06 -6.62
N GLU A 138 -11.16 15.62 -7.56
CA GLU A 138 -12.29 14.75 -7.26
C GLU A 138 -11.82 13.41 -6.71
N PHE A 139 -10.70 12.87 -7.20
CA PHE A 139 -10.21 11.53 -6.85
C PHE A 139 -9.03 11.53 -5.88
N HIS A 140 -8.24 12.60 -5.82
CA HIS A 140 -7.01 12.65 -5.02
C HIS A 140 -7.13 13.47 -3.75
N GLY A 141 -6.32 13.10 -2.74
CA GLY A 141 -6.09 13.85 -1.52
C GLY A 141 -4.67 14.41 -1.47
N TYR A 142 -4.50 15.60 -0.88
CA TYR A 142 -3.23 16.34 -0.88
C TYR A 142 -2.69 16.66 0.51
N SER A 143 -3.29 16.08 1.56
CA SER A 143 -2.93 16.41 2.95
C SER A 143 -2.87 15.19 3.88
N GLY A 144 -3.01 14.00 3.33
CA GLY A 144 -2.93 12.77 4.10
C GLY A 144 -1.50 12.35 4.42
N PRO A 145 -1.32 11.35 5.26
CA PRO A 145 0.01 10.89 5.67
C PRO A 145 0.75 10.05 4.63
N LEU A 146 0.06 9.51 3.61
CA LEU A 146 0.63 8.63 2.61
C LEU A 146 1.11 9.44 1.40
N HIS A 147 2.41 9.62 1.25
CA HIS A 147 2.98 10.25 0.07
C HIS A 147 2.81 9.36 -1.15
N VAL A 148 2.20 9.92 -2.19
CA VAL A 148 2.00 9.26 -3.47
C VAL A 148 2.47 10.20 -4.58
N LYS A 149 3.32 9.72 -5.47
CA LYS A 149 3.76 10.51 -6.62
C LYS A 149 3.85 9.69 -7.89
N LYS A 150 3.72 10.35 -9.03
CA LYS A 150 4.03 9.77 -10.33
C LYS A 150 5.53 9.53 -10.47
N SER A 151 5.89 8.53 -11.27
CA SER A 151 7.29 8.29 -11.60
C SER A 151 7.88 9.47 -12.36
N ASP A 152 8.97 10.05 -11.86
CA ASP A 152 9.72 11.15 -12.51
C ASP A 152 10.66 10.63 -13.61
N ARG A 153 10.64 9.34 -13.93
CA ARG A 153 11.49 8.78 -14.98
C ARG A 153 10.92 9.10 -16.36
N GLU A 154 11.27 10.27 -16.85
CA GLU A 154 10.93 10.71 -18.22
C GLU A 154 11.71 9.95 -19.31
N ASP A 155 12.81 9.28 -18.93
CA ASP A 155 13.78 8.66 -19.86
C ASP A 155 13.66 7.13 -19.94
N ASP A 156 12.58 6.52 -19.44
CA ASP A 156 12.38 5.06 -19.55
C ASP A 156 11.80 4.70 -20.92
N LEU A 157 12.71 4.68 -21.93
CA LEU A 157 12.35 4.36 -23.31
C LEU A 157 11.60 3.04 -23.46
N LEU A 158 11.92 2.02 -22.65
CA LEU A 158 11.26 0.73 -22.72
C LEU A 158 9.81 0.80 -22.28
N LEU A 159 9.55 1.53 -21.18
CA LEU A 159 8.21 1.73 -20.68
C LEU A 159 7.36 2.58 -21.63
N ASP A 160 7.95 3.63 -22.21
CA ASP A 160 7.26 4.45 -23.22
C ASP A 160 6.87 3.63 -24.46
N LYS A 161 7.78 2.79 -24.94
CA LYS A 161 7.50 1.89 -26.08
C LYS A 161 6.47 0.82 -25.72
N PHE A 162 6.40 0.38 -24.46
CA PHE A 162 5.37 -0.55 -24.01
C PHE A 162 3.98 0.12 -24.00
N ILE A 163 3.89 1.36 -23.51
CA ILE A 163 2.65 2.14 -23.51
C ILE A 163 2.21 2.44 -24.96
N GLU A 164 3.12 2.86 -25.82
CA GLU A 164 2.87 3.09 -27.25
C GLU A 164 2.36 1.82 -27.96
N ALA A 165 2.95 0.66 -27.65
CA ALA A 165 2.51 -0.61 -28.20
C ALA A 165 1.09 -0.99 -27.74
N GLY A 166 0.71 -0.64 -26.50
CA GLY A 166 -0.66 -0.80 -26.00
C GLY A 166 -1.66 0.03 -26.80
N ASP A 167 -1.34 1.29 -27.05
CA ASP A 167 -2.14 2.19 -27.89
C ASP A 167 -2.28 1.67 -29.32
N GLN A 168 -1.18 1.27 -29.94
CA GLN A 168 -1.17 0.68 -31.27
C GLN A 168 -2.01 -0.61 -31.38
N ALA A 169 -2.09 -1.37 -30.28
CA ALA A 169 -2.94 -2.56 -30.20
C ALA A 169 -4.41 -2.25 -29.94
N GLY A 170 -4.79 -0.97 -29.80
CA GLY A 170 -6.15 -0.51 -29.60
C GLY A 170 -6.62 -0.54 -28.14
N PHE A 171 -5.71 -0.64 -27.18
CA PHE A 171 -6.06 -0.51 -25.76
C PHE A 171 -6.13 0.97 -25.35
N PRO A 172 -6.99 1.32 -24.40
CA PRO A 172 -7.05 2.69 -23.90
C PRO A 172 -5.76 3.10 -23.19
N LEU A 173 -5.47 4.39 -23.26
CA LEU A 173 -4.46 5.01 -22.41
C LEU A 173 -5.15 5.73 -21.27
N THR A 174 -4.65 5.56 -20.06
CA THR A 174 -5.06 6.37 -18.91
C THR A 174 -3.92 7.28 -18.45
N ARG A 175 -4.24 8.42 -17.90
CA ARG A 175 -3.25 9.30 -17.28
C ARG A 175 -3.11 9.06 -15.78
N ASP A 176 -4.09 8.35 -15.20
CA ASP A 176 -4.26 8.23 -13.77
C ASP A 176 -5.03 6.95 -13.44
N PHE A 177 -4.33 5.96 -12.90
CA PHE A 177 -4.96 4.70 -12.47
C PHE A 177 -5.86 4.85 -11.24
N ASN A 178 -5.80 5.98 -10.54
CA ASN A 178 -6.60 6.25 -9.35
C ASN A 178 -7.63 7.36 -9.58
N GLY A 179 -7.74 7.84 -10.83
CA GLY A 179 -8.71 8.83 -11.28
C GLY A 179 -10.01 8.20 -11.79
N LYS A 180 -10.71 8.94 -12.65
CA LYS A 180 -12.00 8.54 -13.21
C LYS A 180 -11.93 7.30 -14.10
N GLU A 181 -10.88 7.20 -14.92
CA GLU A 181 -10.67 6.12 -15.91
C GLU A 181 -9.49 5.27 -15.47
N GLN A 182 -9.76 4.21 -14.72
CA GLN A 182 -8.72 3.33 -14.18
C GLN A 182 -8.15 2.37 -15.20
N GLU A 183 -8.95 1.95 -16.21
CA GLU A 183 -8.52 0.98 -17.20
C GLU A 183 -7.64 1.61 -18.27
N GLY A 184 -6.52 0.97 -18.62
CA GLY A 184 -5.66 1.42 -19.69
C GLY A 184 -4.18 1.19 -19.42
N PHE A 185 -3.36 1.73 -20.34
CA PHE A 185 -1.89 1.74 -20.22
C PHE A 185 -1.43 3.08 -19.68
N SER A 186 -0.56 3.05 -18.68
CA SER A 186 0.06 4.25 -18.09
C SER A 186 1.30 3.89 -17.25
N ARG A 187 1.91 4.91 -16.66
CA ARG A 187 2.90 4.78 -15.60
C ARG A 187 2.21 4.74 -14.24
N TYR A 188 2.62 3.83 -13.37
CA TYR A 188 2.09 3.74 -12.01
C TYR A 188 2.52 4.94 -11.14
N GLU A 189 1.64 5.31 -10.22
CA GLU A 189 2.02 6.07 -9.04
C GLU A 189 2.73 5.17 -8.03
N HIS A 190 3.59 5.80 -7.22
CA HIS A 190 4.38 5.10 -6.22
C HIS A 190 4.27 5.78 -4.85
N THR A 191 4.27 4.95 -3.81
CA THR A 191 4.32 5.42 -2.42
C THR A 191 5.75 5.77 -2.01
N ILE A 192 6.31 6.80 -2.63
CA ILE A 192 7.69 7.27 -2.43
C ILE A 192 7.64 8.76 -2.12
N ASN A 193 8.50 9.23 -1.22
CA ASN A 193 8.78 10.66 -1.04
C ASN A 193 10.18 11.01 -1.57
N ASP A 194 10.50 12.29 -1.69
CA ASP A 194 11.74 12.78 -2.33
C ASP A 194 13.01 12.47 -1.54
N THR A 195 12.91 12.08 -0.28
CA THR A 195 14.06 11.91 0.61
C THR A 195 14.32 10.48 1.02
N CYS A 196 13.33 9.61 0.95
CA CYS A 196 13.44 8.21 1.39
C CYS A 196 12.24 7.39 0.92
N LEU A 197 12.46 6.09 0.81
CA LEU A 197 11.44 5.09 0.69
C LEU A 197 10.45 5.11 1.84
N LEU A 198 9.19 4.92 1.45
CA LEU A 198 8.16 4.34 2.28
C LEU A 198 7.94 4.93 3.66
N TYR A 199 7.10 5.94 3.71
CA TYR A 199 6.17 6.05 4.82
C TYR A 199 4.77 5.69 4.30
N THR A 200 4.51 4.40 4.21
CA THR A 200 3.24 3.87 3.69
C THR A 200 2.16 3.75 4.75
N SER A 201 2.45 4.13 5.97
CA SER A 201 1.45 4.21 7.04
C SER A 201 1.98 5.14 8.11
N PRO A 202 1.12 5.90 8.78
CA PRO A 202 1.54 6.65 9.96
C PRO A 202 2.14 5.66 10.94
N SER A 203 3.47 5.63 10.99
CA SER A 203 4.20 4.89 11.99
C SER A 203 3.84 5.48 13.36
N PRO A 204 3.82 4.69 14.43
CA PRO A 204 3.73 5.23 15.79
C PRO A 204 4.78 6.29 16.12
N ARG A 205 5.80 6.51 15.26
CA ARG A 205 6.78 7.60 15.38
C ARG A 205 6.23 8.97 15.01
N ASP A 206 5.23 9.02 14.14
CA ASP A 206 4.74 10.30 13.59
C ASP A 206 3.66 10.93 14.46
N SER A 207 3.35 10.31 15.58
CA SER A 207 2.38 10.76 16.59
C SER A 207 3.06 11.43 17.80
N ARG A 208 4.11 12.25 17.57
CA ARG A 208 4.66 13.13 18.62
C ARG A 208 4.34 14.58 18.34
#